data_8d2388512f5c25912ab26ef2f796447d
#
_entry.id   8d2388512f5c25912ab26ef2f796447d
#
_cell.length_a   1.000
_cell.length_b   1.000
_cell.length_c   1.000
_cell.angle_alpha   90.00
_cell.angle_beta   90.00
_cell.angle_gamma   90.00
#
_symmetry.space_group_name_H-M   'P 1'
#
loop_
_entity.id
_entity.type
_entity.pdbx_description
1 polymer ?
#
loop_
_entity_poly.entity_id
_entity_poly.type
_entity_poly.pdbx_seq_one_letter_code
_entity_poly.pdbx_strand_id
1 'polypeptide(L)'
;MNLVRGKPASSVVQRALAVLDAVARGGESVSLAAIAADLGLPKPTAYRLLRELAEAGLVRRATEGSGGFTPGPRLESLALAVMQHAGSSTARHAILSRLVDELGETCNITVLDGSQVLYLDRVESPWPLRVHLQPGSRVPLTCTASGKLFLARLPKLRRDRLLAQMRFERHTDRTLADRASLEQELERIRKNGFAVDNEEYLAGLLCVAVPVSDSRGKTIAAVAVQAPVARLPHERARSTLPALERAARALAATYDTGLTRASRSRASASRGTR
;
A
#
# COMPACT_ATOMS: atom_id res chain seq x y z
N MET A 1 -18.41 20.96 -6.76
CA MET A 1 -18.36 19.51 -6.51
C MET A 1 -19.04 19.28 -5.17
N ASN A 2 -20.35 18.94 -5.20
CA ASN A 2 -21.23 18.91 -4.03
C ASN A 2 -21.01 17.61 -3.22
N LEU A 3 -20.34 17.71 -2.07
CA LEU A 3 -20.29 16.67 -1.06
C LEU A 3 -21.63 16.63 -0.33
N VAL A 4 -22.28 15.49 -0.39
CA VAL A 4 -23.58 15.20 0.23
C VAL A 4 -23.44 15.40 1.75
N ARG A 5 -24.13 16.40 2.30
CA ARG A 5 -24.29 16.64 3.75
C ARG A 5 -25.05 15.44 4.34
N GLY A 6 -24.31 14.47 4.91
CA GLY A 6 -24.90 13.40 5.71
C GLY A 6 -25.44 13.96 7.05
N LYS A 7 -26.55 13.37 7.56
CA LYS A 7 -27.04 13.65 8.92
C LYS A 7 -25.90 13.55 9.92
N PRO A 8 -25.80 14.49 10.89
CA PRO A 8 -24.75 14.44 11.90
C PRO A 8 -24.78 13.10 12.62
N ALA A 9 -23.64 12.44 12.70
CA ALA A 9 -23.48 11.15 13.35
C ALA A 9 -23.99 11.25 14.80
N SER A 10 -24.99 10.46 15.16
CA SER A 10 -25.73 10.60 16.42
C SER A 10 -24.93 10.12 17.65
N SER A 11 -23.98 9.18 17.48
CA SER A 11 -23.17 8.65 18.56
C SER A 11 -21.72 9.17 18.53
N VAL A 12 -21.05 9.16 19.69
CA VAL A 12 -19.61 9.54 19.81
C VAL A 12 -18.77 8.61 18.91
N VAL A 13 -19.07 7.30 18.89
CA VAL A 13 -18.36 6.32 18.07
C VAL A 13 -18.50 6.63 16.59
N GLN A 14 -19.69 6.96 16.10
CA GLN A 14 -19.91 7.32 14.70
C GLN A 14 -19.13 8.59 14.30
N ARG A 15 -19.07 9.58 15.20
CA ARG A 15 -18.30 10.80 14.98
C ARG A 15 -16.80 10.54 14.95
N ALA A 16 -16.29 9.69 15.86
CA ALA A 16 -14.89 9.27 15.88
C ALA A 16 -14.50 8.52 14.60
N LEU A 17 -15.33 7.58 14.14
CA LEU A 17 -15.13 6.89 12.87
C LEU A 17 -15.14 7.83 11.67
N ALA A 18 -16.05 8.81 11.65
CA ALA A 18 -16.07 9.82 10.58
C ALA A 18 -14.80 10.69 10.55
N VAL A 19 -14.26 11.04 11.72
CA VAL A 19 -12.98 11.75 11.84
C VAL A 19 -11.82 10.87 11.32
N LEU A 20 -11.77 9.60 11.69
CA LEU A 20 -10.76 8.66 11.18
C LEU A 20 -10.84 8.50 9.66
N ASP A 21 -12.06 8.38 9.11
CA ASP A 21 -12.30 8.33 7.67
C ASP A 21 -11.76 9.60 6.97
N ALA A 22 -12.04 10.78 7.51
CA ALA A 22 -11.57 12.05 6.95
C ALA A 22 -10.04 12.13 6.96
N VAL A 23 -9.39 11.74 8.05
CA VAL A 23 -7.92 11.72 8.16
C VAL A 23 -7.30 10.69 7.23
N ALA A 24 -7.87 9.47 7.15
CA ALA A 24 -7.33 8.40 6.30
C ALA A 24 -7.39 8.74 4.80
N ARG A 25 -8.41 9.49 4.36
CA ARG A 25 -8.62 9.89 2.95
C ARG A 25 -7.96 11.21 2.57
N GLY A 26 -7.50 11.99 3.53
CA GLY A 26 -7.12 13.39 3.35
C GLY A 26 -5.76 13.69 2.75
N GLY A 27 -5.05 12.70 2.16
CA GLY A 27 -3.75 12.92 1.53
C GLY A 27 -2.59 13.03 2.53
N GLU A 28 -1.71 14.01 2.40
CA GLU A 28 -0.51 14.13 3.26
C GLU A 28 -0.85 14.56 4.68
N SER A 29 -1.78 15.50 4.86
CA SER A 29 -2.32 15.88 6.16
C SER A 29 -3.65 16.62 6.03
N VAL A 30 -4.50 16.56 7.07
CA VAL A 30 -5.81 17.23 7.09
C VAL A 30 -5.89 18.18 8.28
N SER A 31 -6.23 19.44 8.03
CA SER A 31 -6.36 20.43 9.09
C SER A 31 -7.62 20.20 9.94
N LEU A 32 -7.59 20.62 11.22
CA LEU A 32 -8.77 20.64 12.09
C LEU A 32 -9.95 21.38 11.46
N ALA A 33 -9.69 22.49 10.77
CA ALA A 33 -10.74 23.29 10.14
C ALA A 33 -11.41 22.53 8.98
N ALA A 34 -10.62 21.83 8.17
CA ALA A 34 -11.14 21.02 7.07
C ALA A 34 -11.99 19.85 7.59
N ILE A 35 -11.54 19.12 8.63
CA ILE A 35 -12.28 18.02 9.27
C ILE A 35 -13.60 18.55 9.87
N ALA A 36 -13.56 19.66 10.60
CA ALA A 36 -14.75 20.26 11.22
C ALA A 36 -15.79 20.68 10.17
N ALA A 37 -15.34 21.29 9.06
CA ALA A 37 -16.20 21.72 7.96
C ALA A 37 -16.81 20.53 7.19
N ASP A 38 -16.00 19.53 6.86
CA ASP A 38 -16.44 18.33 6.10
C ASP A 38 -17.49 17.54 6.87
N LEU A 39 -17.32 17.41 8.19
CA LEU A 39 -18.21 16.63 9.05
C LEU A 39 -19.35 17.44 9.68
N GLY A 40 -19.42 18.75 9.45
CA GLY A 40 -20.40 19.64 10.06
C GLY A 40 -20.28 19.68 11.60
N LEU A 41 -19.09 19.48 12.15
CA LEU A 41 -18.86 19.48 13.60
C LEU A 41 -18.37 20.85 14.10
N PRO A 42 -18.80 21.29 15.31
CA PRO A 42 -18.15 22.42 15.98
C PRO A 42 -16.65 22.14 16.16
N LYS A 43 -15.80 23.15 15.89
CA LYS A 43 -14.33 23.03 16.05
C LYS A 43 -13.89 22.45 17.41
N PRO A 44 -14.47 22.86 18.56
CA PRO A 44 -14.12 22.27 19.86
C PRO A 44 -14.43 20.77 19.94
N THR A 45 -15.53 20.31 19.33
CA THR A 45 -15.91 18.89 19.29
C THR A 45 -14.96 18.09 18.42
N ALA A 46 -14.61 18.58 17.23
CA ALA A 46 -13.64 17.94 16.35
C ALA A 46 -12.25 17.89 17.01
N TYR A 47 -11.84 18.97 17.70
CA TYR A 47 -10.56 19.00 18.42
C TYR A 47 -10.49 17.96 19.54
N ARG A 48 -11.56 17.83 20.35
CA ARG A 48 -11.62 16.83 21.43
C ARG A 48 -11.52 15.40 20.88
N LEU A 49 -12.28 15.10 19.83
CA LEU A 49 -12.21 13.78 19.18
C LEU A 49 -10.81 13.50 18.63
N LEU A 50 -10.19 14.45 17.95
CA LEU A 50 -8.83 14.29 17.42
C LEU A 50 -7.80 14.09 18.52
N ARG A 51 -7.95 14.77 19.68
CA ARG A 51 -7.08 14.57 20.84
C ARG A 51 -7.23 13.15 21.40
N GLU A 52 -8.46 12.69 21.64
CA GLU A 52 -8.72 11.33 22.14
C GLU A 52 -8.20 10.26 21.17
N LEU A 53 -8.36 10.48 19.85
CA LEU A 53 -7.83 9.57 18.82
C LEU A 53 -6.29 9.62 18.74
N ALA A 54 -5.68 10.76 19.04
CA ALA A 54 -4.23 10.91 19.09
C ALA A 54 -3.64 10.19 20.33
N GLU A 55 -4.27 10.36 21.50
CA GLU A 55 -3.92 9.64 22.75
C GLU A 55 -4.05 8.12 22.54
N ALA A 56 -5.05 7.67 21.76
CA ALA A 56 -5.20 6.26 21.36
C ALA A 56 -4.22 5.80 20.27
N GLY A 57 -3.38 6.67 19.71
CA GLY A 57 -2.43 6.35 18.64
C GLY A 57 -3.07 6.14 17.27
N LEU A 58 -4.36 6.45 17.10
CA LEU A 58 -5.10 6.27 15.85
C LEU A 58 -4.89 7.40 14.85
N VAL A 59 -4.59 8.61 15.34
CA VAL A 59 -4.14 9.76 14.54
C VAL A 59 -2.87 10.35 15.15
N ARG A 60 -2.12 11.13 14.39
CA ARG A 60 -0.97 11.90 14.88
C ARG A 60 -0.95 13.28 14.23
N ARG A 61 -0.34 14.25 14.89
CA ARG A 61 -0.07 15.55 14.26
C ARG A 61 1.01 15.39 13.20
N ALA A 62 0.82 16.04 12.07
CA ALA A 62 1.86 16.14 11.06
C ALA A 62 3.04 16.93 11.64
N THR A 63 4.25 16.41 11.51
CA THR A 63 5.48 17.03 12.04
C THR A 63 5.95 18.22 11.22
N GLU A 64 5.33 18.47 10.05
CA GLU A 64 5.72 19.54 9.13
C GLU A 64 4.51 20.18 8.45
N GLY A 65 4.63 21.47 8.13
CA GLY A 65 3.63 22.23 7.38
C GLY A 65 2.48 22.76 8.23
N SER A 66 1.26 22.63 7.75
CA SER A 66 0.03 23.28 8.24
C SER A 66 -0.51 22.80 9.60
N GLY A 67 0.23 22.04 10.40
CA GLY A 67 -0.25 21.56 11.71
C GLY A 67 -1.45 20.62 11.62
N GLY A 68 -1.60 19.89 10.52
CA GLY A 68 -2.68 18.94 10.26
C GLY A 68 -2.53 17.60 11.00
N PHE A 69 -3.46 16.70 10.72
CA PHE A 69 -3.49 15.35 11.28
C PHE A 69 -3.29 14.32 10.17
N THR A 70 -2.59 13.22 10.51
CA THR A 70 -2.33 12.07 9.63
C THR A 70 -2.72 10.79 10.37
N PRO A 71 -2.91 9.66 9.67
CA PRO A 71 -3.06 8.36 10.32
C PRO A 71 -1.95 8.10 11.33
N GLY A 72 -2.32 7.57 12.49
CA GLY A 72 -1.38 7.18 13.53
C GLY A 72 -0.95 5.71 13.40
N PRO A 73 0.14 5.31 14.09
CA PRO A 73 0.72 3.96 13.98
C PRO A 73 -0.28 2.84 14.28
N ARG A 74 -1.18 3.07 15.26
CA ARG A 74 -2.19 2.07 15.62
C ARG A 74 -3.24 1.89 14.53
N LEU A 75 -3.65 2.97 13.85
CA LEU A 75 -4.58 2.88 12.73
C LEU A 75 -3.94 2.18 11.53
N GLU A 76 -2.67 2.48 11.24
CA GLU A 76 -1.88 1.80 10.22
C GLU A 76 -1.78 0.30 10.53
N SER A 77 -1.46 -0.08 11.78
CA SER A 77 -1.39 -1.48 12.22
C SER A 77 -2.73 -2.22 12.12
N LEU A 78 -3.84 -1.58 12.52
CA LEU A 78 -5.17 -2.16 12.38
C LEU A 78 -5.56 -2.38 10.92
N ALA A 79 -5.24 -1.42 10.04
CA ALA A 79 -5.49 -1.55 8.61
C ALA A 79 -4.70 -2.72 8.02
N LEU A 80 -3.43 -2.87 8.37
CA LEU A 80 -2.59 -3.99 7.94
C LEU A 80 -3.12 -5.33 8.45
N ALA A 81 -3.51 -5.42 9.73
CA ALA A 81 -4.10 -6.63 10.28
C ALA A 81 -5.38 -7.05 9.54
N VAL A 82 -6.27 -6.09 9.25
CA VAL A 82 -7.48 -6.35 8.44
C VAL A 82 -7.09 -6.80 7.03
N MET A 83 -6.09 -6.18 6.40
CA MET A 83 -5.63 -6.55 5.07
C MET A 83 -4.99 -7.95 5.04
N GLN A 84 -4.27 -8.35 6.08
CA GLN A 84 -3.72 -9.70 6.23
C GLN A 84 -4.81 -10.76 6.35
N HIS A 85 -5.86 -10.52 7.14
CA HIS A 85 -7.00 -11.43 7.27
C HIS A 85 -7.90 -11.42 6.02
N ALA A 86 -8.00 -10.28 5.35
CA ALA A 86 -8.71 -10.14 4.07
C ALA A 86 -7.87 -10.61 2.87
N GLY A 87 -6.61 -10.99 3.07
CA GLY A 87 -5.70 -11.55 2.06
C GLY A 87 -6.24 -12.85 1.47
N SER A 88 -7.03 -13.61 2.24
CA SER A 88 -7.88 -14.68 1.73
C SER A 88 -9.15 -14.16 1.01
N SER A 89 -9.24 -12.86 0.70
CA SER A 89 -10.32 -12.35 -0.15
C SER A 89 -10.27 -13.11 -1.48
N THR A 90 -11.26 -13.97 -1.68
CA THR A 90 -11.42 -14.85 -2.83
C THR A 90 -11.12 -14.16 -4.17
N ALA A 91 -11.44 -12.87 -4.28
CA ALA A 91 -11.21 -12.08 -5.50
C ALA A 91 -9.73 -11.78 -5.77
N ARG A 92 -8.95 -11.34 -4.76
CA ARG A 92 -7.51 -11.02 -4.93
C ARG A 92 -6.69 -12.27 -5.16
N HIS A 93 -6.97 -13.31 -4.37
CA HIS A 93 -6.34 -14.61 -4.53
C HIS A 93 -6.61 -15.23 -5.90
N ALA A 94 -7.85 -15.12 -6.42
CA ALA A 94 -8.20 -15.59 -7.76
C ALA A 94 -7.46 -14.80 -8.87
N ILE A 95 -7.20 -13.49 -8.69
CA ILE A 95 -6.39 -12.70 -9.62
C ILE A 95 -4.94 -13.21 -9.61
N LEU A 96 -4.37 -13.46 -8.43
CA LEU A 96 -3.01 -14.02 -8.32
C LEU A 96 -2.92 -15.41 -8.91
N SER A 97 -3.90 -16.29 -8.67
CA SER A 97 -3.92 -17.64 -9.23
C SER A 97 -3.87 -17.62 -10.75
N ARG A 98 -4.70 -16.79 -11.39
CA ARG A 98 -4.67 -16.59 -12.85
C ARG A 98 -3.32 -16.08 -13.34
N LEU A 99 -2.69 -15.18 -12.58
CA LEU A 99 -1.38 -14.65 -12.93
C LEU A 99 -0.30 -15.75 -12.85
N VAL A 100 -0.38 -16.62 -11.83
CA VAL A 100 0.51 -17.80 -11.72
C VAL A 100 0.27 -18.78 -12.86
N ASP A 101 -0.99 -19.05 -13.20
CA ASP A 101 -1.34 -19.93 -14.33
C ASP A 101 -0.77 -19.40 -15.66
N GLU A 102 -0.77 -18.07 -15.85
CA GLU A 102 -0.25 -17.42 -17.06
C GLU A 102 1.28 -17.40 -17.11
N LEU A 103 1.93 -17.06 -15.99
CA LEU A 103 3.39 -16.88 -15.94
C LEU A 103 4.15 -18.16 -15.59
N GLY A 104 3.48 -19.15 -15.00
CA GLY A 104 4.09 -20.39 -14.51
C GLY A 104 4.98 -20.21 -13.28
N GLU A 105 5.02 -19.00 -12.69
CA GLU A 105 5.90 -18.64 -11.59
C GLU A 105 5.13 -18.03 -10.40
N THR A 106 5.74 -18.06 -9.22
CA THR A 106 5.14 -17.55 -7.99
C THR A 106 4.84 -16.06 -8.08
N CYS A 107 3.60 -15.68 -7.72
CA CYS A 107 3.17 -14.29 -7.68
C CYS A 107 2.71 -13.88 -6.28
N ASN A 108 2.84 -12.59 -5.96
CA ASN A 108 2.47 -12.07 -4.66
C ASN A 108 1.93 -10.64 -4.74
N ILE A 109 1.19 -10.26 -3.70
CA ILE A 109 0.76 -8.89 -3.43
C ILE A 109 1.48 -8.42 -2.17
N THR A 110 2.06 -7.24 -2.23
CA THR A 110 2.78 -6.64 -1.10
C THR A 110 2.31 -5.22 -0.85
N VAL A 111 2.53 -4.73 0.37
CA VAL A 111 2.30 -3.34 0.76
C VAL A 111 3.50 -2.78 1.52
N LEU A 112 3.57 -1.45 1.55
CA LEU A 112 4.54 -0.75 2.38
C LEU A 112 4.07 -0.77 3.85
N ASP A 113 4.88 -1.34 4.75
CA ASP A 113 4.66 -1.37 6.19
C ASP A 113 5.84 -0.70 6.92
N GLY A 114 5.67 0.57 7.25
CA GLY A 114 6.73 1.37 7.88
C GLY A 114 7.99 1.43 7.00
N SER A 115 9.04 0.77 7.45
CA SER A 115 10.34 0.67 6.76
C SER A 115 10.57 -0.68 6.07
N GLN A 116 9.53 -1.49 5.90
CA GLN A 116 9.60 -2.83 5.30
C GLN A 116 8.50 -3.05 4.27
N VAL A 117 8.65 -4.10 3.48
CA VAL A 117 7.61 -4.63 2.59
C VAL A 117 6.91 -5.77 3.30
N LEU A 118 5.59 -5.72 3.39
CA LEU A 118 4.75 -6.77 3.95
C LEU A 118 4.06 -7.57 2.84
N TYR A 119 4.16 -8.89 2.87
CA TYR A 119 3.43 -9.79 2.00
C TYR A 119 1.98 -9.93 2.49
N LEU A 120 1.01 -9.51 1.66
CA LEU A 120 -0.42 -9.64 1.96
C LEU A 120 -0.98 -10.97 1.48
N ASP A 121 -0.62 -11.37 0.27
CA ASP A 121 -1.11 -12.61 -0.35
C ASP A 121 -0.04 -13.15 -1.31
N ARG A 122 -0.08 -14.46 -1.54
CA ARG A 122 0.87 -15.18 -2.38
C ARG A 122 0.23 -16.44 -2.94
N VAL A 123 0.46 -16.67 -4.22
CA VAL A 123 0.17 -17.95 -4.87
C VAL A 123 1.48 -18.51 -5.39
N GLU A 124 1.77 -19.74 -4.98
CA GLU A 124 3.01 -20.41 -5.33
C GLU A 124 2.90 -21.10 -6.69
N SER A 125 4.00 -21.09 -7.44
CA SER A 125 4.13 -21.90 -8.63
C SER A 125 4.11 -23.40 -8.28
N PRO A 126 3.73 -24.28 -9.22
CA PRO A 126 3.73 -25.72 -8.98
C PRO A 126 5.14 -26.34 -8.90
N TRP A 127 6.20 -25.55 -9.16
CA TRP A 127 7.56 -26.05 -9.15
C TRP A 127 8.05 -26.37 -7.73
N PRO A 128 8.78 -27.52 -7.54
CA PRO A 128 9.34 -27.87 -6.24
C PRO A 128 10.34 -26.84 -5.71
N LEU A 129 11.20 -26.31 -6.58
CA LEU A 129 12.17 -25.26 -6.21
C LEU A 129 11.50 -23.89 -6.21
N ARG A 130 11.29 -23.35 -5.03
CA ARG A 130 10.68 -22.03 -4.80
C ARG A 130 11.18 -21.39 -3.51
N VAL A 131 11.17 -20.08 -3.46
CA VAL A 131 11.43 -19.33 -2.22
C VAL A 131 10.17 -19.34 -1.37
N HIS A 132 10.30 -19.68 -0.10
CA HIS A 132 9.18 -19.74 0.84
C HIS A 132 9.08 -18.45 1.66
N LEU A 133 8.21 -17.53 1.21
CA LEU A 133 7.83 -16.32 1.94
C LEU A 133 6.32 -16.34 2.12
N GLN A 134 5.84 -16.53 3.34
CA GLN A 134 4.40 -16.62 3.63
C GLN A 134 3.73 -15.23 3.68
N PRO A 135 2.42 -15.14 3.48
CA PRO A 135 1.65 -13.97 3.90
C PRO A 135 1.98 -13.59 5.36
N GLY A 136 2.21 -12.29 5.61
CA GLY A 136 2.71 -11.80 6.89
C GLY A 136 4.24 -11.65 6.99
N SER A 137 5.01 -12.25 6.07
CA SER A 137 6.46 -12.05 6.01
C SER A 137 6.80 -10.60 5.66
N ARG A 138 7.92 -10.12 6.22
CA ARG A 138 8.48 -8.79 5.95
C ARG A 138 9.85 -8.92 5.31
N VAL A 139 10.12 -8.08 4.30
CA VAL A 139 11.39 -8.04 3.59
C VAL A 139 11.89 -6.60 3.45
N PRO A 140 13.21 -6.40 3.20
CA PRO A 140 13.81 -5.07 3.08
C PRO A 140 13.24 -4.24 1.93
N LEU A 141 13.26 -2.90 2.08
CA LEU A 141 12.88 -1.95 1.02
C LEU A 141 13.97 -1.75 -0.03
N THR A 142 15.25 -1.85 0.35
CA THR A 142 16.37 -1.37 -0.47
C THR A 142 16.81 -2.36 -1.55
N CYS A 143 16.56 -3.66 -1.36
CA CYS A 143 17.08 -4.74 -2.21
C CYS A 143 16.00 -5.68 -2.76
N THR A 144 14.71 -5.34 -2.60
CA THR A 144 13.61 -6.12 -3.18
C THR A 144 12.88 -5.32 -4.27
N ALA A 145 12.31 -5.99 -5.27
CA ALA A 145 11.59 -5.33 -6.35
C ALA A 145 10.44 -4.44 -5.82
N SER A 146 9.56 -5.01 -4.98
CA SER A 146 8.47 -4.25 -4.37
C SER A 146 8.97 -3.10 -3.49
N GLY A 147 10.04 -3.32 -2.74
CA GLY A 147 10.63 -2.31 -1.86
C GLY A 147 11.15 -1.10 -2.63
N LYS A 148 11.98 -1.34 -3.65
CA LYS A 148 12.49 -0.28 -4.53
C LYS A 148 11.33 0.43 -5.26
N LEU A 149 10.30 -0.31 -5.68
CA LEU A 149 9.11 0.27 -6.29
C LEU A 149 8.38 1.23 -5.33
N PHE A 150 8.15 0.84 -4.07
CA PHE A 150 7.53 1.73 -3.08
C PHE A 150 8.39 2.96 -2.83
N LEU A 151 9.70 2.81 -2.61
CA LEU A 151 10.62 3.95 -2.45
C LEU A 151 10.58 4.91 -3.63
N ALA A 152 10.55 4.40 -4.86
CA ALA A 152 10.47 5.21 -6.07
C ALA A 152 9.16 6.03 -6.16
N ARG A 153 8.05 5.49 -5.63
CA ARG A 153 6.71 6.09 -5.69
C ARG A 153 6.38 6.98 -4.49
N LEU A 154 7.18 6.95 -3.43
CA LEU A 154 6.99 7.86 -2.30
C LEU A 154 7.33 9.32 -2.67
N PRO A 155 6.61 10.31 -2.07
CA PRO A 155 7.04 11.70 -2.08
C PRO A 155 8.48 11.84 -1.59
N LYS A 156 9.24 12.75 -2.21
CA LYS A 156 10.70 12.90 -1.95
C LYS A 156 11.01 13.01 -0.47
N LEU A 157 10.31 13.87 0.24
CA LEU A 157 10.54 14.13 1.67
C LEU A 157 10.34 12.87 2.53
N ARG A 158 9.25 12.10 2.28
CA ARG A 158 8.98 10.85 3.01
C ARG A 158 10.04 9.78 2.70
N ARG A 159 10.44 9.67 1.44
CA ARG A 159 11.49 8.76 1.01
C ARG A 159 12.83 9.09 1.66
N ASP A 160 13.23 10.36 1.65
CA ASP A 160 14.53 10.79 2.21
C ASP A 160 14.61 10.53 3.71
N ARG A 161 13.51 10.72 4.45
CA ARG A 161 13.41 10.36 5.88
C ARG A 161 13.55 8.87 6.12
N LEU A 162 12.88 8.05 5.33
CA LEU A 162 13.01 6.60 5.44
C LEU A 162 14.47 6.17 5.16
N LEU A 163 15.05 6.64 4.07
CA LEU A 163 16.43 6.28 3.68
C LEU A 163 17.46 6.74 4.72
N ALA A 164 17.24 7.88 5.42
CA ALA A 164 18.12 8.36 6.48
C ALA A 164 18.16 7.43 7.71
N GLN A 165 17.13 6.64 7.91
CA GLN A 165 17.01 5.71 9.05
C GLN A 165 17.36 4.26 8.68
N MET A 166 17.56 3.97 7.40
CA MET A 166 17.83 2.62 6.92
C MET A 166 19.31 2.28 7.00
N ARG A 167 19.58 1.01 7.31
CA ARG A 167 20.89 0.39 7.09
C ARG A 167 20.87 -0.28 5.72
N PHE A 168 21.96 -0.11 4.99
CA PHE A 168 22.18 -0.76 3.70
C PHE A 168 22.91 -2.09 3.97
N GLU A 169 22.15 -3.14 4.25
CA GLU A 169 22.70 -4.47 4.46
C GLU A 169 22.97 -5.13 3.11
N ARG A 170 24.15 -5.72 2.98
CA ARG A 170 24.55 -6.46 1.79
C ARG A 170 24.07 -7.91 1.95
N HIS A 171 23.12 -8.32 1.15
CA HIS A 171 22.57 -9.68 1.14
C HIS A 171 23.27 -10.58 0.11
N THR A 172 23.71 -9.99 -1.03
CA THR A 172 24.41 -10.66 -2.12
C THR A 172 25.48 -9.72 -2.68
N ASP A 173 26.25 -10.23 -3.65
CA ASP A 173 27.21 -9.39 -4.38
C ASP A 173 26.54 -8.37 -5.30
N ARG A 174 25.25 -8.56 -5.61
CA ARG A 174 24.44 -7.66 -6.45
C ARG A 174 23.62 -6.66 -5.66
N THR A 175 23.59 -6.75 -4.33
CA THR A 175 22.85 -5.79 -3.49
C THR A 175 23.39 -4.38 -3.69
N LEU A 176 22.48 -3.42 -3.92
CA LEU A 176 22.80 -1.98 -3.93
C LEU A 176 23.17 -1.56 -2.51
N ALA A 177 24.45 -1.47 -2.22
CA ALA A 177 24.97 -1.35 -0.87
C ALA A 177 25.11 0.11 -0.38
N ASP A 178 24.74 1.10 -1.20
CA ASP A 178 24.82 2.51 -0.85
C ASP A 178 23.63 3.31 -1.38
N ARG A 179 23.43 4.49 -0.76
CA ARG A 179 22.34 5.38 -1.08
C ARG A 179 22.37 5.91 -2.52
N ALA A 180 23.55 6.22 -3.05
CA ALA A 180 23.67 6.83 -4.36
C ALA A 180 23.27 5.85 -5.48
N SER A 181 23.74 4.61 -5.39
CA SER A 181 23.35 3.53 -6.31
C SER A 181 21.84 3.25 -6.25
N LEU A 182 21.28 3.23 -5.04
CA LEU A 182 19.84 3.05 -4.86
C LEU A 182 19.05 4.22 -5.48
N GLU A 183 19.45 5.48 -5.26
CA GLU A 183 18.75 6.65 -5.82
C GLU A 183 18.74 6.64 -7.35
N GLN A 184 19.84 6.23 -7.99
CA GLN A 184 19.89 6.04 -9.45
C GLN A 184 18.91 4.97 -9.92
N GLU A 185 18.82 3.87 -9.21
CA GLU A 185 17.85 2.81 -9.52
C GLU A 185 16.40 3.27 -9.31
N LEU A 186 16.12 4.01 -8.23
CA LEU A 186 14.79 4.59 -8.00
C LEU A 186 14.36 5.55 -9.13
N GLU A 187 15.32 6.28 -9.72
CA GLU A 187 15.06 7.14 -10.88
C GLU A 187 14.67 6.32 -12.11
N ARG A 188 15.39 5.22 -12.38
CA ARG A 188 15.05 4.27 -13.45
C ARG A 188 13.66 3.67 -13.27
N ILE A 189 13.33 3.28 -12.03
CA ILE A 189 12.01 2.73 -11.69
C ILE A 189 10.90 3.75 -11.92
N ARG A 190 11.11 5.03 -11.54
CA ARG A 190 10.13 6.10 -11.82
C ARG A 190 9.87 6.27 -13.32
N LYS A 191 10.93 6.25 -14.12
CA LYS A 191 10.86 6.40 -15.57
C LYS A 191 10.21 5.20 -16.25
N ASN A 192 10.55 3.98 -15.81
CA ASN A 192 10.11 2.75 -16.45
C ASN A 192 8.76 2.25 -15.93
N GLY A 193 8.34 2.63 -14.72
CA GLY A 193 7.07 2.23 -14.11
C GLY A 193 7.09 0.86 -13.41
N PHE A 194 8.19 0.13 -13.42
CA PHE A 194 8.36 -1.17 -12.77
C PHE A 194 9.72 -1.28 -12.09
N ALA A 195 9.87 -2.23 -11.18
CA ALA A 195 11.12 -2.52 -10.49
C ALA A 195 11.54 -3.98 -10.69
N VAL A 196 12.84 -4.21 -10.68
CA VAL A 196 13.45 -5.55 -10.74
C VAL A 196 14.37 -5.71 -9.54
N ASP A 197 14.28 -6.84 -8.86
CA ASP A 197 15.29 -7.35 -7.96
C ASP A 197 16.04 -8.45 -8.74
N ASN A 198 17.26 -8.14 -9.15
CA ASN A 198 18.10 -9.04 -9.93
C ASN A 198 19.14 -9.69 -9.01
N GLU A 199 18.70 -10.66 -8.21
CA GLU A 199 19.55 -11.34 -7.23
C GLU A 199 20.11 -10.40 -6.13
N GLU A 200 19.41 -9.31 -5.83
CA GLU A 200 19.85 -8.34 -4.83
C GLU A 200 19.54 -8.79 -3.41
N TYR A 201 18.36 -9.39 -3.21
CA TYR A 201 17.92 -9.91 -1.91
C TYR A 201 18.37 -11.36 -1.69
N LEU A 202 18.20 -12.22 -2.69
CA LEU A 202 18.59 -13.63 -2.64
C LEU A 202 19.31 -14.00 -3.95
N ALA A 203 20.49 -14.57 -3.83
CA ALA A 203 21.23 -15.09 -4.99
C ALA A 203 20.40 -16.17 -5.71
N GLY A 204 20.40 -16.14 -7.04
CA GLY A 204 19.63 -17.06 -7.88
C GLY A 204 18.15 -16.74 -8.01
N LEU A 205 17.67 -15.62 -7.42
CA LEU A 205 16.27 -15.19 -7.49
C LEU A 205 16.14 -13.90 -8.29
N LEU A 206 15.17 -13.86 -9.21
CA LEU A 206 14.73 -12.64 -9.88
C LEU A 206 13.29 -12.33 -9.49
N CYS A 207 13.02 -11.04 -9.20
CA CYS A 207 11.67 -10.56 -8.96
C CYS A 207 11.38 -9.35 -9.85
N VAL A 208 10.14 -9.26 -10.36
CA VAL A 208 9.64 -8.10 -11.10
C VAL A 208 8.37 -7.61 -10.42
N ALA A 209 8.29 -6.32 -10.11
CA ALA A 209 7.14 -5.72 -9.44
C ALA A 209 6.58 -4.53 -10.21
N VAL A 210 5.25 -4.43 -10.26
CA VAL A 210 4.52 -3.26 -10.79
C VAL A 210 3.59 -2.68 -9.73
N PRO A 211 3.28 -1.36 -9.79
CA PRO A 211 2.42 -0.71 -8.81
C PRO A 211 0.95 -1.07 -9.02
N VAL A 212 0.25 -1.32 -7.93
CA VAL A 212 -1.21 -1.30 -7.85
C VAL A 212 -1.60 0.09 -7.33
N SER A 213 -2.25 0.89 -8.17
CA SER A 213 -2.57 2.29 -7.85
C SER A 213 -4.08 2.48 -7.72
N ASP A 214 -4.49 3.35 -6.79
CA ASP A 214 -5.89 3.78 -6.66
C ASP A 214 -6.31 4.72 -7.81
N SER A 215 -7.57 5.12 -7.82
CA SER A 215 -8.15 6.03 -8.80
C SER A 215 -7.50 7.43 -8.85
N ARG A 216 -6.69 7.78 -7.85
CA ARG A 216 -5.91 9.04 -7.76
C ARG A 216 -4.46 8.86 -8.22
N GLY A 217 -4.07 7.66 -8.65
CA GLY A 217 -2.71 7.34 -9.07
C GLY A 217 -1.73 7.08 -7.91
N LYS A 218 -2.22 7.02 -6.65
CA LYS A 218 -1.40 6.68 -5.49
C LYS A 218 -1.16 5.18 -5.45
N THR A 219 0.10 4.78 -5.33
CA THR A 219 0.45 3.37 -5.14
C THR A 219 0.00 2.89 -3.76
N ILE A 220 -0.90 1.90 -3.74
CA ILE A 220 -1.50 1.31 -2.54
C ILE A 220 -0.97 -0.08 -2.24
N ALA A 221 -0.51 -0.78 -3.26
CA ALA A 221 0.11 -2.10 -3.18
C ALA A 221 1.09 -2.29 -4.35
N ALA A 222 1.81 -3.40 -4.36
CA ALA A 222 2.54 -3.88 -5.52
C ALA A 222 2.13 -5.33 -5.81
N VAL A 223 2.09 -5.71 -7.07
CA VAL A 223 2.00 -7.11 -7.51
C VAL A 223 3.32 -7.48 -8.16
N ALA A 224 3.83 -8.66 -7.82
CA ALA A 224 5.13 -9.11 -8.28
C ALA A 224 5.11 -10.58 -8.67
N VAL A 225 5.97 -10.92 -9.63
CA VAL A 225 6.39 -12.28 -9.94
C VAL A 225 7.80 -12.50 -9.41
N GLN A 226 8.06 -13.69 -8.88
CA GLN A 226 9.39 -14.12 -8.47
C GLN A 226 9.69 -15.52 -8.97
N ALA A 227 10.90 -15.71 -9.48
CA ALA A 227 11.35 -16.97 -10.03
C ALA A 227 12.86 -17.14 -9.89
N PRO A 228 13.38 -18.37 -9.87
CA PRO A 228 14.80 -18.61 -10.06
C PRO A 228 15.27 -18.03 -11.40
N VAL A 229 16.47 -17.43 -11.41
CA VAL A 229 17.07 -16.85 -12.63
C VAL A 229 17.21 -17.86 -13.77
N ALA A 230 17.32 -19.16 -13.45
CA ALA A 230 17.35 -20.23 -14.44
C ALA A 230 16.05 -20.35 -15.26
N ARG A 231 14.89 -19.96 -14.70
CA ARG A 231 13.59 -19.98 -15.39
C ARG A 231 13.18 -18.61 -15.89
N LEU A 232 13.48 -17.55 -15.13
CA LEU A 232 13.23 -16.16 -15.50
C LEU A 232 14.55 -15.38 -15.44
N PRO A 233 15.38 -15.40 -16.49
CA PRO A 233 16.59 -14.60 -16.55
C PRO A 233 16.26 -13.11 -16.72
N HIS A 234 17.19 -12.25 -16.33
CA HIS A 234 16.98 -10.78 -16.29
C HIS A 234 16.50 -10.20 -17.64
N GLU A 235 17.01 -10.72 -18.75
CA GLU A 235 16.65 -10.30 -20.11
C GLU A 235 15.17 -10.54 -20.42
N ARG A 236 14.57 -11.53 -19.77
CA ARG A 236 13.14 -11.86 -19.90
C ARG A 236 12.25 -11.18 -18.87
N ALA A 237 12.80 -10.41 -17.92
CA ALA A 237 12.00 -9.71 -16.90
C ALA A 237 10.87 -8.87 -17.52
N ARG A 238 11.14 -8.16 -18.62
CA ARG A 238 10.15 -7.33 -19.31
C ARG A 238 9.00 -8.11 -19.94
N SER A 239 9.18 -9.38 -20.28
CA SER A 239 8.11 -10.19 -20.87
C SER A 239 6.96 -10.47 -19.90
N THR A 240 7.19 -10.31 -18.58
CA THR A 240 6.16 -10.49 -17.54
C THR A 240 5.27 -9.26 -17.36
N LEU A 241 5.69 -8.08 -17.84
CA LEU A 241 5.02 -6.81 -17.57
C LEU A 241 3.56 -6.77 -18.06
N PRO A 242 3.20 -7.22 -19.28
CA PRO A 242 1.80 -7.16 -19.72
C PRO A 242 0.84 -7.92 -18.80
N ALA A 243 1.25 -9.09 -18.29
CA ALA A 243 0.48 -9.90 -17.35
C ALA A 243 0.37 -9.20 -15.97
N LEU A 244 1.49 -8.74 -15.43
CA LEU A 244 1.55 -8.01 -14.16
C LEU A 244 0.68 -6.74 -14.18
N GLU A 245 0.73 -5.96 -15.26
CA GLU A 245 -0.06 -4.74 -15.38
C GLU A 245 -1.56 -5.00 -15.49
N ARG A 246 -1.98 -6.09 -16.18
CA ARG A 246 -3.39 -6.52 -16.17
C ARG A 246 -3.84 -6.90 -14.77
N ALA A 247 -3.03 -7.71 -14.07
CA ALA A 247 -3.31 -8.10 -12.69
C ALA A 247 -3.36 -6.89 -11.76
N ALA A 248 -2.45 -5.92 -11.90
CA ALA A 248 -2.43 -4.69 -11.11
C ALA A 248 -3.73 -3.88 -11.27
N ARG A 249 -4.23 -3.72 -12.51
CA ARG A 249 -5.52 -3.06 -12.77
C ARG A 249 -6.70 -3.81 -12.13
N ALA A 250 -6.73 -5.13 -12.27
CA ALA A 250 -7.77 -5.94 -11.65
C ALA A 250 -7.75 -5.88 -10.11
N LEU A 251 -6.54 -5.89 -9.53
CA LEU A 251 -6.34 -5.73 -8.09
C LEU A 251 -6.79 -4.34 -7.61
N ALA A 252 -6.46 -3.26 -8.32
CA ALA A 252 -6.90 -1.90 -8.00
C ALA A 252 -8.42 -1.81 -7.86
N ALA A 253 -9.16 -2.41 -8.78
CA ALA A 253 -10.62 -2.45 -8.72
C ALA A 253 -11.16 -3.13 -7.45
N THR A 254 -10.44 -4.10 -6.85
CA THR A 254 -10.86 -4.74 -5.59
C THR A 254 -10.76 -3.82 -4.38
N TYR A 255 -9.86 -2.84 -4.42
CA TYR A 255 -9.73 -1.83 -3.36
C TYR A 255 -10.79 -0.72 -3.49
N ASP A 256 -11.17 -0.35 -4.74
CA ASP A 256 -12.19 0.68 -4.99
C ASP A 256 -13.61 0.20 -4.67
N THR A 257 -13.94 -1.07 -4.88
CA THR A 257 -15.28 -1.63 -4.58
C THR A 257 -15.62 -1.64 -3.08
N GLY A 258 -14.62 -1.72 -2.20
CA GLY A 258 -14.80 -1.56 -0.75
C GLY A 258 -15.28 -0.16 -0.37
N LEU A 259 -14.89 0.87 -1.11
CA LEU A 259 -15.25 2.26 -0.89
C LEU A 259 -16.66 2.58 -1.44
N THR A 260 -17.03 2.00 -2.59
CA THR A 260 -18.33 2.23 -3.25
C THR A 260 -19.47 1.48 -2.58
N ARG A 261 -19.27 0.31 -1.99
CA ARG A 261 -20.31 -0.39 -1.20
C ARG A 261 -20.70 0.38 0.05
N ALA A 262 -19.74 0.99 0.75
CA ALA A 262 -20.02 1.81 1.92
C ALA A 262 -20.81 3.08 1.57
N SER A 263 -20.61 3.66 0.38
CA SER A 263 -21.35 4.83 -0.09
C SER A 263 -22.77 4.47 -0.60
N ARG A 264 -22.95 3.31 -1.23
CA ARG A 264 -24.27 2.84 -1.71
C ARG A 264 -25.19 2.36 -0.58
N SER A 265 -24.67 1.72 0.46
CA SER A 265 -25.46 1.31 1.62
C SER A 265 -26.00 2.52 2.41
N ARG A 266 -25.29 3.65 2.40
CA ARG A 266 -25.76 4.93 2.96
C ARG A 266 -26.86 5.58 2.11
N ALA A 267 -26.81 5.41 0.79
CA ALA A 267 -27.82 5.97 -0.13
C ALA A 267 -29.14 5.16 -0.14
N SER A 268 -29.09 3.84 0.11
CA SER A 268 -30.27 3.00 0.19
C SER A 268 -31.00 3.13 1.53
N ALA A 269 -30.27 3.35 2.63
CA ALA A 269 -30.88 3.58 3.95
C ALA A 269 -31.63 4.92 4.03
N SER A 270 -31.34 5.89 3.15
CA SER A 270 -32.04 7.20 3.12
C SER A 270 -33.32 7.20 2.29
N ARG A 271 -33.65 6.14 1.53
CA ARG A 271 -34.86 6.04 0.69
C ARG A 271 -35.99 5.16 1.32
N GLY A 272 -35.71 4.54 2.45
CA GLY A 272 -36.67 3.61 3.11
C GLY A 272 -37.53 4.24 4.20
N THR A 273 -37.54 5.57 4.36
CA THR A 273 -38.35 6.26 5.35
C THR A 273 -39.09 7.42 4.68
N ARG A 274 -40.14 7.09 3.97
CA ARG A 274 -41.26 7.97 3.64
C ARG A 274 -42.55 7.18 3.84
#